data_d78970d79d84e4f1dc15bf1838873adb
#
_entry.id   d78970d79d84e4f1dc15bf1838873adb
#
_cell.length_a   1.000
_cell.length_b   1.000
_cell.length_c   1.000
_cell.angle_alpha   90.00
_cell.angle_beta   90.00
_cell.angle_gamma   90.00
#
_symmetry.space_group_name_H-M   'P 1'
#
loop_
_entity.id
_entity.type
_entity.pdbx_description
1 polymer ?
#
loop_
_entity_poly.entity_id
_entity_poly.type
_entity_poly.pdbx_seq_one_letter_code
_entity_poly.pdbx_strand_id
1 'polypeptide(L)'
;MKKHLLAIAITVLAAGSALAQANDTLAKIKNSGAVTLGVRESSGLSYTLGNGKYVGFHTEMAEHIIADLQKQLGLTKLEIKYQPITSQNRVPLVTNGTVDLECGSTTNNATRAKDVAFAVTTYVEEVRIATKANSGIQSVKDLNGKTVATTTGTTSVQT
;
A
#
# COMPACT_ATOMS: atom_id res chain seq x y z
N MET A 1 9.66 -20.07 71.27
CA MET A 1 10.50 -19.36 70.34
C MET A 1 10.12 -19.88 68.91
N LYS A 2 9.25 -19.16 68.17
CA LYS A 2 8.76 -19.57 66.88
C LYS A 2 9.56 -18.82 65.81
N LYS A 3 10.31 -19.55 64.98
CA LYS A 3 11.08 -19.02 63.86
C LYS A 3 10.15 -18.90 62.65
N HIS A 4 9.81 -17.71 62.24
CA HIS A 4 9.09 -17.45 60.97
C HIS A 4 10.09 -17.47 59.83
N LEU A 5 9.98 -18.48 58.97
CA LEU A 5 10.65 -18.52 57.69
C LEU A 5 9.85 -17.66 56.71
N LEU A 6 10.42 -16.55 56.29
CA LEU A 6 9.88 -15.68 55.27
C LEU A 6 10.31 -16.22 53.91
N ALA A 7 9.39 -16.86 53.18
CA ALA A 7 9.63 -17.28 51.80
C ALA A 7 9.42 -16.07 50.90
N ILE A 8 10.50 -15.52 50.37
CA ILE A 8 10.46 -14.50 49.32
C ILE A 8 10.27 -15.20 48.00
N ALA A 9 9.05 -15.12 47.47
CA ALA A 9 8.75 -15.56 46.12
C ALA A 9 9.27 -14.48 45.14
N ILE A 10 10.38 -14.76 44.47
CA ILE A 10 10.90 -13.94 43.38
C ILE A 10 10.05 -14.25 42.14
N THR A 11 9.05 -13.42 41.86
CA THR A 11 8.35 -13.40 40.62
C THR A 11 9.26 -12.76 39.56
N VAL A 12 9.91 -13.59 38.78
CA VAL A 12 10.61 -13.16 37.56
C VAL A 12 9.53 -12.73 36.57
N LEU A 13 9.27 -11.43 36.49
CA LEU A 13 8.54 -10.85 35.37
C LEU A 13 9.41 -11.05 34.12
N ALA A 14 9.10 -12.09 33.36
CA ALA A 14 9.57 -12.18 31.99
C ALA A 14 8.87 -11.04 31.19
N ALA A 15 9.53 -9.88 31.17
CA ALA A 15 9.23 -8.84 30.20
C ALA A 15 9.55 -9.43 28.82
N GLY A 16 8.58 -10.14 28.25
CA GLY A 16 8.60 -10.52 26.86
C GLY A 16 8.71 -9.22 26.06
N SER A 17 9.91 -8.94 25.57
CA SER A 17 10.10 -7.94 24.52
C SER A 17 9.20 -8.36 23.39
N ALA A 18 8.05 -7.69 23.24
CA ALA A 18 7.33 -7.67 21.99
C ALA A 18 8.26 -6.98 20.98
N LEU A 19 9.20 -7.75 20.45
CA LEU A 19 9.84 -7.42 19.20
C LEU A 19 8.65 -7.25 18.25
N ALA A 20 8.40 -6.01 17.86
CA ALA A 20 7.56 -5.73 16.73
C ALA A 20 8.13 -6.61 15.61
N GLN A 21 7.48 -7.73 15.39
CA GLN A 21 7.77 -8.59 14.26
C GLN A 21 7.53 -7.69 13.06
N ALA A 22 8.62 -7.14 12.51
CA ALA A 22 8.58 -6.63 11.15
C ALA A 22 7.94 -7.77 10.37
N ASN A 23 6.69 -7.56 9.92
CA ASN A 23 5.96 -8.58 9.20
C ASN A 23 6.84 -8.95 8.02
N ASP A 24 7.51 -10.09 8.10
CA ASP A 24 8.30 -10.60 6.98
C ASP A 24 7.30 -11.02 5.90
N THR A 25 6.99 -10.07 5.05
CA THR A 25 6.02 -10.24 3.96
C THR A 25 6.43 -11.41 3.05
N LEU A 26 7.73 -11.63 2.85
CA LEU A 26 8.20 -12.76 2.05
C LEU A 26 7.95 -14.10 2.75
N ALA A 27 8.18 -14.18 4.06
CA ALA A 27 7.87 -15.37 4.84
C ALA A 27 6.34 -15.63 4.85
N LYS A 28 5.53 -14.59 5.01
CA LYS A 28 4.06 -14.68 4.92
C LYS A 28 3.62 -15.26 3.57
N ILE A 29 4.12 -14.70 2.45
CA ILE A 29 3.80 -15.15 1.08
C ILE A 29 4.24 -16.60 0.89
N LYS A 30 5.47 -16.94 1.29
CA LYS A 30 6.02 -18.29 1.18
C LYS A 30 5.19 -19.31 1.94
N ASN A 31 4.78 -18.99 3.16
CA ASN A 31 4.03 -19.90 4.04
C ASN A 31 2.57 -20.06 3.59
N SER A 32 1.94 -19.00 3.08
CA SER A 32 0.56 -19.02 2.63
C SER A 32 0.39 -19.52 1.20
N GLY A 33 1.44 -19.47 0.38
CA GLY A 33 1.35 -19.74 -1.06
C GLY A 33 0.49 -18.72 -1.82
N ALA A 34 0.30 -17.53 -1.25
CA ALA A 34 -0.51 -16.48 -1.84
C ALA A 34 0.10 -15.10 -1.59
N VAL A 35 -0.10 -14.18 -2.56
CA VAL A 35 0.22 -12.76 -2.45
C VAL A 35 -1.04 -11.93 -2.66
N THR A 36 -1.26 -10.94 -1.80
CA THR A 36 -2.36 -9.99 -1.95
C THR A 36 -1.87 -8.74 -2.68
N LEU A 37 -2.33 -8.57 -3.92
CA LEU A 37 -2.02 -7.43 -4.77
C LEU A 37 -3.11 -6.37 -4.64
N GLY A 38 -2.74 -5.19 -4.16
CA GLY A 38 -3.59 -4.01 -4.16
C GLY A 38 -3.74 -3.45 -5.59
N VAL A 39 -4.96 -3.39 -6.10
CA VAL A 39 -5.27 -2.97 -7.47
C VAL A 39 -6.24 -1.80 -7.48
N ARG A 40 -6.10 -0.95 -8.50
CA ARG A 40 -7.01 0.17 -8.72
C ARG A 40 -8.17 -0.25 -9.62
N GLU A 41 -9.34 0.34 -9.38
CA GLU A 41 -10.51 0.10 -10.23
C GLU A 41 -10.68 1.14 -11.34
N SER A 42 -10.07 2.30 -11.17
CA SER A 42 -10.28 3.47 -12.05
C SER A 42 -9.05 4.35 -12.19
N SER A 43 -7.89 3.77 -12.45
CA SER A 43 -6.67 4.51 -12.77
C SER A 43 -6.26 4.16 -14.21
N GLY A 44 -5.68 5.08 -14.96
CA GLY A 44 -5.13 4.79 -16.29
C GLY A 44 -4.02 3.71 -16.27
N LEU A 45 -3.39 3.48 -15.12
CA LEU A 45 -2.30 2.52 -14.95
C LEU A 45 -2.77 1.15 -14.42
N SER A 46 -3.95 1.09 -13.78
CA SER A 46 -4.58 -0.13 -13.26
C SER A 46 -6.09 0.10 -13.16
N TYR A 47 -6.88 -0.74 -13.76
CA TYR A 47 -8.35 -0.61 -13.77
C TYR A 47 -9.03 -1.97 -13.88
N THR A 48 -10.32 -2.01 -13.57
CA THR A 48 -11.11 -3.24 -13.68
C THR A 48 -11.88 -3.29 -15.01
N LEU A 49 -11.98 -4.49 -15.56
CA LEU A 49 -12.90 -4.81 -16.66
C LEU A 49 -14.23 -5.38 -16.15
N GLY A 50 -14.42 -5.44 -14.84
CA GLY A 50 -15.50 -6.19 -14.20
C GLY A 50 -15.16 -7.67 -13.99
N ASN A 51 -16.06 -8.40 -13.34
CA ASN A 51 -15.92 -9.85 -13.07
C ASN A 51 -14.61 -10.23 -12.35
N GLY A 52 -14.06 -9.33 -11.53
CA GLY A 52 -12.80 -9.55 -10.80
C GLY A 52 -11.54 -9.49 -11.67
N LYS A 53 -11.65 -9.07 -12.93
CA LYS A 53 -10.50 -8.92 -13.83
C LYS A 53 -9.94 -7.51 -13.76
N TYR A 54 -8.64 -7.44 -13.47
CA TYR A 54 -7.85 -6.21 -13.42
C TYR A 54 -6.80 -6.22 -14.52
N VAL A 55 -6.57 -5.07 -15.11
CA VAL A 55 -5.65 -4.88 -16.24
C VAL A 55 -4.97 -3.52 -16.14
N GLY A 56 -4.00 -3.30 -17.01
CA GLY A 56 -3.25 -2.05 -17.12
C GLY A 56 -1.76 -2.25 -16.85
N PHE A 57 -0.97 -1.29 -17.27
CA PHE A 57 0.49 -1.35 -17.24
C PHE A 57 1.03 -1.78 -15.85
N HIS A 58 0.53 -1.18 -14.77
CA HIS A 58 1.00 -1.51 -13.43
C HIS A 58 0.47 -2.86 -12.93
N THR A 59 -0.73 -3.27 -13.34
CA THR A 59 -1.24 -4.61 -13.00
C THR A 59 -0.38 -5.69 -13.64
N GLU A 60 -0.11 -5.58 -14.95
CA GLU A 60 0.75 -6.53 -15.68
C GLU A 60 2.17 -6.56 -15.12
N MET A 61 2.75 -5.39 -14.82
CA MET A 61 4.08 -5.32 -14.18
C MET A 61 4.10 -6.03 -12.82
N ALA A 62 3.08 -5.83 -11.98
CA ALA A 62 2.97 -6.52 -10.70
C ALA A 62 2.86 -8.05 -10.86
N GLU A 63 2.10 -8.52 -11.82
CA GLU A 63 1.97 -9.95 -12.13
C GLU A 63 3.31 -10.55 -12.57
N HIS A 64 4.10 -9.84 -13.38
CA HIS A 64 5.46 -10.26 -13.73
C HIS A 64 6.39 -10.32 -12.52
N ILE A 65 6.36 -9.30 -11.65
CA ILE A 65 7.12 -9.29 -10.39
C ILE A 65 6.74 -10.47 -9.51
N ILE A 66 5.44 -10.78 -9.40
CA ILE A 66 4.94 -11.90 -8.60
C ILE A 66 5.36 -13.24 -9.21
N ALA A 67 5.37 -13.36 -10.53
CA ALA A 67 5.87 -14.57 -11.20
C ALA A 67 7.36 -14.80 -10.95
N ASP A 68 8.16 -13.74 -10.90
CA ASP A 68 9.58 -13.86 -10.56
C ASP A 68 9.79 -14.13 -9.07
N LEU A 69 8.98 -13.53 -8.21
CA LEU A 69 8.97 -13.84 -6.77
C LEU A 69 8.64 -15.32 -6.51
N GLN A 70 7.68 -15.89 -7.23
CA GLN A 70 7.36 -17.32 -7.15
C GLN A 70 8.60 -18.19 -7.41
N LYS A 71 9.37 -17.87 -8.46
CA LYS A 71 10.62 -18.58 -8.79
C LYS A 71 11.67 -18.42 -7.68
N GLN A 72 11.87 -17.20 -7.21
CA GLN A 72 12.85 -16.90 -6.16
C GLN A 72 12.54 -17.60 -4.82
N LEU A 73 11.26 -17.74 -4.48
CA LEU A 73 10.82 -18.43 -3.28
C LEU A 73 10.81 -19.97 -3.44
N GLY A 74 11.08 -20.50 -4.64
CA GLY A 74 11.05 -21.93 -4.96
C GLY A 74 9.65 -22.54 -4.86
N LEU A 75 8.59 -21.74 -5.10
CA LEU A 75 7.21 -22.19 -5.04
C LEU A 75 6.77 -22.76 -6.38
N THR A 76 6.08 -23.90 -6.35
CA THR A 76 5.48 -24.50 -7.55
C THR A 76 4.27 -23.72 -8.03
N LYS A 77 3.56 -23.05 -7.10
CA LYS A 77 2.42 -22.20 -7.37
C LYS A 77 2.40 -21.03 -6.38
N LEU A 78 2.04 -19.85 -6.86
CA LEU A 78 1.76 -18.67 -6.05
C LEU A 78 0.43 -18.07 -6.52
N GLU A 79 -0.55 -18.04 -5.63
CA GLU A 79 -1.87 -17.45 -5.92
C GLU A 79 -1.80 -15.92 -5.82
N ILE A 80 -2.40 -15.21 -6.76
CA ILE A 80 -2.59 -13.75 -6.68
C ILE A 80 -4.02 -13.48 -6.20
N LYS A 81 -4.14 -12.81 -5.05
CA LYS A 81 -5.41 -12.32 -4.53
C LYS A 81 -5.50 -10.82 -4.81
N TYR A 82 -6.41 -10.44 -5.66
CA TYR A 82 -6.62 -9.03 -6.00
C TYR A 82 -7.47 -8.35 -4.93
N GLN A 83 -6.94 -7.28 -4.35
CA GLN A 83 -7.62 -6.44 -3.36
C GLN A 83 -7.87 -5.05 -3.94
N PRO A 84 -9.13 -4.68 -4.23
CA PRO A 84 -9.46 -3.32 -4.65
C PRO A 84 -9.06 -2.31 -3.58
N ILE A 85 -8.38 -1.25 -4.01
CA ILE A 85 -7.93 -0.17 -3.15
C ILE A 85 -8.32 1.19 -3.68
N THR A 86 -8.45 2.14 -2.77
CA THR A 86 -8.69 3.55 -3.07
C THR A 86 -7.44 4.39 -2.81
N SER A 87 -7.43 5.64 -3.24
CA SER A 87 -6.35 6.57 -2.90
C SER A 87 -6.22 6.79 -1.39
N GLN A 88 -7.31 6.66 -0.64
CA GLN A 88 -7.34 6.91 0.80
C GLN A 88 -6.86 5.70 1.62
N ASN A 89 -7.20 4.46 1.22
CA ASN A 89 -6.94 3.27 2.03
C ASN A 89 -5.68 2.49 1.65
N ARG A 90 -5.05 2.75 0.50
CA ARG A 90 -3.92 1.96 -0.01
C ARG A 90 -2.73 1.92 0.95
N VAL A 91 -2.28 3.06 1.49
CA VAL A 91 -1.15 3.09 2.44
C VAL A 91 -1.50 2.33 3.73
N PRO A 92 -2.62 2.60 4.43
CA PRO A 92 -3.04 1.79 5.57
C PRO A 92 -3.13 0.28 5.32
N LEU A 93 -3.62 -0.14 4.14
CA LEU A 93 -3.74 -1.57 3.82
C LEU A 93 -2.38 -2.26 3.60
N VAL A 94 -1.38 -1.54 3.10
CA VAL A 94 0.00 -2.05 3.02
C VAL A 94 0.64 -2.07 4.41
N THR A 95 0.50 -1.00 5.19
CA THR A 95 1.12 -0.90 6.53
C THR A 95 0.61 -1.96 7.50
N ASN A 96 -0.68 -2.29 7.44
CA ASN A 96 -1.26 -3.32 8.31
C ASN A 96 -1.12 -4.76 7.77
N GLY A 97 -0.49 -4.93 6.60
CA GLY A 97 -0.24 -6.25 5.98
C GLY A 97 -1.47 -6.89 5.33
N THR A 98 -2.59 -6.19 5.15
CA THR A 98 -3.73 -6.66 4.35
C THR A 98 -3.35 -6.78 2.89
N VAL A 99 -2.55 -5.84 2.38
CA VAL A 99 -1.98 -5.84 1.03
C VAL A 99 -0.47 -6.05 1.14
N ASP A 100 0.07 -6.98 0.38
CA ASP A 100 1.50 -7.29 0.35
C ASP A 100 2.27 -6.42 -0.64
N LEU A 101 1.65 -6.11 -1.77
CA LEU A 101 2.21 -5.31 -2.85
C LEU A 101 1.11 -4.40 -3.43
N GLU A 102 1.40 -3.13 -3.57
CA GLU A 102 0.55 -2.19 -4.31
C GLU A 102 1.31 -1.72 -5.55
N CYS A 103 0.70 -1.89 -6.71
CA CYS A 103 1.22 -1.40 -7.97
C CYS A 103 0.11 -0.62 -8.70
N GLY A 104 0.04 0.65 -8.42
CA GLY A 104 -1.02 1.53 -8.90
C GLY A 104 -0.51 2.94 -9.13
N SER A 105 -1.29 3.93 -8.75
CA SER A 105 -1.00 5.35 -8.93
C SER A 105 -0.51 6.04 -7.66
N THR A 106 0.26 5.34 -6.81
CA THR A 106 0.77 5.92 -5.57
C THR A 106 2.05 6.70 -5.83
N THR A 107 1.98 8.01 -5.63
CA THR A 107 3.14 8.89 -5.73
C THR A 107 4.13 8.58 -4.62
N ASN A 108 5.39 8.31 -4.99
CA ASN A 108 6.50 8.22 -4.04
C ASN A 108 6.85 9.61 -3.54
N ASN A 109 6.78 9.82 -2.24
CA ASN A 109 7.22 11.05 -1.58
C ASN A 109 7.72 10.77 -0.16
N ALA A 110 8.45 11.73 0.41
CA ALA A 110 9.10 11.60 1.71
C ALA A 110 8.11 11.36 2.88
N THR A 111 6.86 11.82 2.77
CA THR A 111 5.84 11.59 3.80
C THR A 111 5.42 10.14 3.82
N ARG A 112 5.05 9.58 2.66
CA ARG A 112 4.61 8.18 2.54
C ARG A 112 5.75 7.19 2.75
N ALA A 113 6.98 7.55 2.40
CA ALA A 113 8.16 6.72 2.63
C ALA A 113 8.47 6.47 4.12
N LYS A 114 7.81 7.19 5.04
CA LYS A 114 7.89 6.89 6.48
C LYS A 114 7.04 5.69 6.88
N ASP A 115 6.00 5.40 6.11
CA ASP A 115 5.00 4.39 6.44
C ASP A 115 5.14 3.12 5.60
N VAL A 116 5.62 3.25 4.33
CA VAL A 116 5.77 2.14 3.38
C VAL A 116 7.06 2.25 2.58
N ALA A 117 7.60 1.10 2.17
CA ALA A 117 8.72 1.06 1.25
C ALA A 117 8.25 1.29 -0.19
N PHE A 118 9.03 2.05 -0.96
CA PHE A 118 8.81 2.25 -2.39
C PHE A 118 9.91 1.56 -3.19
N ALA A 119 9.52 0.92 -4.28
CA ALA A 119 10.42 0.51 -5.34
C ALA A 119 10.84 1.73 -6.20
N VAL A 120 11.59 1.48 -7.27
CA VAL A 120 11.93 2.52 -8.25
C VAL A 120 10.66 3.12 -8.87
N THR A 121 10.71 4.40 -9.20
CA THR A 121 9.60 5.08 -9.89
C THR A 121 9.44 4.50 -11.29
N THR A 122 8.27 3.99 -11.59
CA THR A 122 7.94 3.30 -12.85
C THR A 122 7.23 4.19 -13.85
N TYR A 123 6.63 5.29 -13.38
CA TYR A 123 5.89 6.23 -14.20
C TYR A 123 5.96 7.62 -13.60
N VAL A 124 6.09 8.65 -14.44
CA VAL A 124 6.12 10.06 -14.05
C VAL A 124 4.96 10.76 -14.73
N GLU A 125 4.15 11.48 -13.96
CA GLU A 125 3.03 12.25 -14.47
C GLU A 125 2.99 13.64 -13.81
N GLU A 126 2.25 14.55 -14.45
CA GLU A 126 2.00 15.88 -13.93
C GLU A 126 0.56 16.01 -13.45
N VAL A 127 0.38 16.70 -12.31
CA VAL A 127 -0.96 17.09 -11.87
C VAL A 127 -1.48 18.20 -12.76
N ARG A 128 -2.66 18.00 -13.32
CA ARG A 128 -3.33 18.97 -14.19
C ARG A 128 -4.73 19.27 -13.69
N ILE A 129 -5.23 20.43 -14.01
CA ILE A 129 -6.59 20.87 -13.70
C ILE A 129 -7.43 20.78 -14.97
N ALA A 130 -8.53 20.03 -14.91
CA ALA A 130 -9.51 19.99 -15.97
C ALA A 130 -10.61 21.04 -15.71
N THR A 131 -10.86 21.88 -16.71
CA THR A 131 -11.91 22.90 -16.66
C THR A 131 -12.79 22.83 -17.90
N LYS A 132 -13.96 23.46 -17.87
CA LYS A 132 -14.75 23.64 -19.08
C LYS A 132 -14.01 24.55 -20.05
N ALA A 133 -14.06 24.28 -21.35
CA ALA A 133 -13.32 25.02 -22.38
C ALA A 133 -13.57 26.54 -22.34
N ASN A 134 -14.78 26.95 -22.00
CA ASN A 134 -15.18 28.36 -21.94
C ASN A 134 -15.24 28.92 -20.51
N SER A 135 -14.52 28.31 -19.55
CA SER A 135 -14.51 28.73 -18.13
C SER A 135 -13.74 30.02 -17.89
N GLY A 136 -12.85 30.42 -18.80
CA GLY A 136 -11.90 31.50 -18.62
C GLY A 136 -10.73 31.16 -17.67
N ILE A 137 -10.65 29.95 -17.13
CA ILE A 137 -9.56 29.48 -16.26
C ILE A 137 -8.41 29.01 -17.14
N GLN A 138 -7.27 29.71 -17.04
CA GLN A 138 -6.05 29.40 -17.80
C GLN A 138 -4.87 29.04 -16.90
N SER A 139 -4.96 29.36 -15.61
CA SER A 139 -3.89 29.15 -14.64
C SER A 139 -4.43 28.80 -13.26
N VAL A 140 -3.57 28.30 -12.37
CA VAL A 140 -3.91 28.05 -10.96
C VAL A 140 -4.41 29.30 -10.24
N LYS A 141 -3.92 30.50 -10.63
CA LYS A 141 -4.33 31.78 -10.04
C LYS A 141 -5.82 32.09 -10.26
N ASP A 142 -6.37 31.62 -11.37
CA ASP A 142 -7.77 31.85 -11.74
C ASP A 142 -8.74 30.98 -10.90
N LEU A 143 -8.20 30.07 -10.09
CA LEU A 143 -8.96 29.24 -9.16
C LEU A 143 -9.34 29.96 -7.86
N ASN A 144 -8.78 31.15 -7.62
CA ASN A 144 -9.10 31.90 -6.41
C ASN A 144 -10.61 32.13 -6.28
N GLY A 145 -11.20 31.72 -5.16
CA GLY A 145 -12.65 31.80 -4.93
C GLY A 145 -13.48 30.76 -5.72
N LYS A 146 -12.86 29.81 -6.38
CA LYS A 146 -13.55 28.72 -7.10
C LYS A 146 -13.59 27.44 -6.28
N THR A 147 -14.60 26.61 -6.56
CA THR A 147 -14.69 25.26 -6.00
C THR A 147 -13.94 24.30 -6.91
N VAL A 148 -12.96 23.57 -6.35
CA VAL A 148 -12.20 22.55 -7.04
C VAL A 148 -12.54 21.17 -6.47
N ALA A 149 -12.91 20.24 -7.34
CA ALA A 149 -13.11 18.84 -6.96
C ALA A 149 -11.78 18.08 -7.06
N THR A 150 -11.49 17.29 -6.05
CA THR A 150 -10.29 16.44 -6.02
C THR A 150 -10.57 15.12 -5.32
N THR A 151 -9.67 14.14 -5.47
CA THR A 151 -9.81 12.83 -4.82
C THR A 151 -9.07 12.82 -3.49
N THR A 152 -9.77 12.49 -2.41
CA THR A 152 -9.19 12.35 -1.06
C THR A 152 -8.07 11.29 -1.06
N GLY A 153 -6.99 11.55 -0.34
CA GLY A 153 -5.83 10.65 -0.23
C GLY A 153 -4.85 10.73 -1.41
N THR A 154 -5.03 11.70 -2.32
CA THR A 154 -4.07 12.00 -3.38
C THR A 154 -3.17 13.17 -2.99
N THR A 155 -2.03 13.30 -3.66
CA THR A 155 -1.16 14.48 -3.56
C THR A 155 -1.75 15.71 -4.23
N SER A 156 -2.73 15.56 -5.10
CA SER A 156 -3.42 16.67 -5.79
C SER A 156 -4.20 17.60 -4.84
N VAL A 157 -4.38 17.21 -3.57
CA VAL A 157 -5.00 18.07 -2.53
C VAL A 157 -3.98 19.06 -1.95
N GLN A 158 -2.68 18.80 -2.12
CA GLN A 158 -1.59 19.53 -1.48
C GLN A 158 -0.87 20.48 -2.44
N THR A 159 -1.20 20.43 -3.70
CA THR A 159 -0.69 21.30 -4.77
C THR A 159 -1.67 22.40 -5.10
#